data_c29ecafa5a6068b1a3286b9ea0ae7b16
#
_entry.id   c29ecafa5a6068b1a3286b9ea0ae7b16
#
_cell.length_a   1.000
_cell.length_b   1.000
_cell.length_c   1.000
_cell.angle_alpha   90.00
_cell.angle_beta   90.00
_cell.angle_gamma   90.00
#
_symmetry.space_group_name_H-M   'P 1'
#
loop_
_entity.id
_entity.type
_entity.pdbx_description
1 polymer ?
#
loop_
_entity_poly.entity_id
_entity_poly.type
_entity_poly.pdbx_seq_one_letter_code
_entity_poly.pdbx_strand_id
1 'polypeptide(L)'
;MKKIWSILMAAIILCLAVSVPSLAKGTPTLELRPSASSVQPGGEFTVELVIHNNPGIAGIRFAFQYDETLLQLTDANGQSVTDWEVGIKAKQDETGEKVDRENAVWAQGENWTGSDCCILRLTFRVLENAPMDTVTTIGITGLDIMNASLQEVPFTATSATVTIQEEPPV
;
A
#
# COMPACT_ATOMS: atom_id res chain seq x y z
N MET A 1 -50.13 45.13 9.22
CA MET A 1 -49.83 43.71 9.44
C MET A 1 -49.35 42.96 8.19
N LYS A 2 -49.37 43.49 6.97
CA LYS A 2 -48.93 42.81 5.73
C LYS A 2 -47.44 42.98 5.38
N LYS A 3 -46.71 43.89 6.04
CA LYS A 3 -45.29 44.18 5.74
C LYS A 3 -44.29 43.34 6.56
N ILE A 4 -44.70 42.69 7.62
CA ILE A 4 -43.81 41.90 8.50
C ILE A 4 -43.63 40.48 7.96
N TRP A 5 -44.59 39.94 7.23
CA TRP A 5 -44.51 38.61 6.64
C TRP A 5 -43.55 38.53 5.44
N SER A 6 -43.34 39.65 4.74
CA SER A 6 -42.45 39.70 3.59
C SER A 6 -40.96 39.65 3.96
N ILE A 7 -40.62 40.08 5.19
CA ILE A 7 -39.22 40.07 5.66
C ILE A 7 -38.83 38.69 6.22
N LEU A 8 -39.83 37.94 6.75
CA LEU A 8 -39.54 36.57 7.29
C LEU A 8 -39.32 35.55 6.18
N MET A 9 -39.96 35.72 5.02
CA MET A 9 -39.76 34.82 3.86
C MET A 9 -38.41 35.06 3.14
N ALA A 10 -37.84 36.28 3.21
CA ALA A 10 -36.56 36.60 2.59
C ALA A 10 -35.36 36.03 3.40
N ALA A 11 -35.54 35.80 4.72
CA ALA A 11 -34.49 35.24 5.56
C ALA A 11 -34.34 33.71 5.44
N ILE A 12 -35.36 32.99 4.96
CA ILE A 12 -35.35 31.52 4.81
C ILE A 12 -34.68 31.09 3.51
N ILE A 13 -34.58 31.96 2.51
CA ILE A 13 -34.01 31.59 1.18
C ILE A 13 -32.49 31.78 1.14
N LEU A 14 -31.85 32.39 2.14
CA LEU A 14 -30.41 32.65 2.14
C LEU A 14 -29.59 31.54 2.85
N CYS A 15 -30.25 30.46 3.26
CA CYS A 15 -29.56 29.21 3.71
C CYS A 15 -29.39 28.17 2.60
N LEU A 16 -29.35 28.61 1.34
CA LEU A 16 -28.99 27.72 0.23
C LEU A 16 -27.47 27.52 0.18
N ALA A 17 -27.08 26.40 0.79
CA ALA A 17 -26.02 25.52 0.30
C ALA A 17 -24.81 26.25 -0.35
N VAL A 18 -23.89 26.70 0.48
CA VAL A 18 -22.49 26.64 0.08
C VAL A 18 -22.12 25.15 0.08
N SER A 19 -22.44 24.46 -1.00
CA SER A 19 -21.77 23.22 -1.35
C SER A 19 -20.31 23.61 -1.61
N VAL A 20 -19.48 23.52 -0.58
CA VAL A 20 -18.04 23.53 -0.78
C VAL A 20 -17.78 22.38 -1.75
N PRO A 21 -17.23 22.64 -2.95
CA PRO A 21 -16.82 21.54 -3.81
C PRO A 21 -15.81 20.74 -2.97
N SER A 22 -16.19 19.55 -2.53
CA SER A 22 -15.24 18.57 -2.08
C SER A 22 -14.31 18.39 -3.28
N LEU A 23 -13.09 18.90 -3.19
CA LEU A 23 -12.03 18.54 -4.11
C LEU A 23 -12.02 17.02 -4.10
N ALA A 24 -12.43 16.40 -5.21
CA ALA A 24 -12.47 14.98 -5.36
C ALA A 24 -11.02 14.51 -5.09
N LYS A 25 -10.78 13.93 -3.93
CA LYS A 25 -9.54 13.22 -3.65
C LYS A 25 -9.40 12.20 -4.78
N GLY A 26 -8.22 12.12 -5.39
CA GLY A 26 -7.97 11.11 -6.43
C GLY A 26 -8.33 9.72 -5.92
N THR A 27 -8.45 8.75 -6.79
CA THR A 27 -8.72 7.36 -6.42
C THR A 27 -7.61 6.86 -5.48
N PRO A 28 -7.95 6.25 -4.33
CA PRO A 28 -6.96 5.69 -3.42
C PRO A 28 -6.18 4.56 -4.10
N THR A 29 -4.84 4.61 -4.00
CA THR A 29 -3.97 3.60 -4.63
C THR A 29 -2.82 3.19 -3.72
N LEU A 30 -2.37 1.93 -3.91
CA LEU A 30 -1.13 1.39 -3.40
C LEU A 30 -0.20 1.14 -4.59
N GLU A 31 0.99 1.73 -4.55
CA GLU A 31 2.02 1.57 -5.57
C GLU A 31 3.18 0.74 -5.01
N LEU A 32 3.55 -0.34 -5.69
CA LEU A 32 4.79 -1.06 -5.44
C LEU A 32 5.89 -0.44 -6.30
N ARG A 33 6.90 0.18 -5.65
CA ARG A 33 7.98 0.91 -6.30
C ARG A 33 9.33 0.23 -6.04
N PRO A 34 9.95 -0.39 -7.04
CA PRO A 34 11.26 -1.03 -6.87
C PRO A 34 12.38 0.02 -6.81
N SER A 35 13.43 -0.25 -6.04
CA SER A 35 14.63 0.59 -5.94
C SER A 35 15.52 0.53 -7.18
N ALA A 36 15.37 -0.52 -7.99
CA ALA A 36 16.10 -0.73 -9.22
C ALA A 36 15.19 -1.35 -10.30
N SER A 37 15.41 -1.00 -11.55
CA SER A 37 14.72 -1.60 -12.70
C SER A 37 15.34 -2.93 -13.12
N SER A 38 16.61 -3.18 -12.71
CA SER A 38 17.34 -4.41 -12.97
C SER A 38 18.24 -4.80 -11.80
N VAL A 39 18.42 -6.11 -11.60
CA VAL A 39 19.22 -6.69 -10.52
C VAL A 39 19.86 -7.98 -11.00
N GLN A 40 21.14 -8.21 -10.66
CA GLN A 40 21.85 -9.45 -11.03
C GLN A 40 21.42 -10.64 -10.14
N PRO A 41 21.60 -11.89 -10.60
CA PRO A 41 21.45 -13.07 -9.75
C PRO A 41 22.30 -12.94 -8.47
N GLY A 42 21.72 -13.32 -7.32
CA GLY A 42 22.31 -13.15 -6.00
C GLY A 42 22.21 -11.74 -5.42
N GLY A 43 21.85 -10.74 -6.22
CA GLY A 43 21.70 -9.35 -5.81
C GLY A 43 20.45 -9.11 -4.96
N GLU A 44 20.47 -8.02 -4.18
CA GLU A 44 19.36 -7.57 -3.36
C GLU A 44 18.81 -6.23 -3.87
N PHE A 45 17.50 -6.02 -3.72
CA PHE A 45 16.82 -4.76 -3.99
C PHE A 45 15.64 -4.58 -3.04
N THR A 46 15.16 -3.35 -2.93
CA THR A 46 13.99 -3.06 -2.12
C THR A 46 12.79 -2.70 -2.98
N VAL A 47 11.60 -2.95 -2.43
CA VAL A 47 10.32 -2.52 -3.00
C VAL A 47 9.57 -1.76 -1.93
N GLU A 48 9.22 -0.52 -2.23
CA GLU A 48 8.42 0.32 -1.35
C GLU A 48 6.94 0.17 -1.68
N LEU A 49 6.11 -0.04 -0.67
CA LEU A 49 4.66 0.08 -0.76
C LEU A 49 4.28 1.51 -0.41
N VAL A 50 3.88 2.27 -1.41
CA VAL A 50 3.53 3.69 -1.30
C VAL A 50 2.02 3.84 -1.36
N ILE A 51 1.44 4.56 -0.41
CA ILE A 51 0.02 4.86 -0.37
C ILE A 51 -0.26 6.25 -0.93
N HIS A 52 -1.28 6.37 -1.79
CA HIS A 52 -1.72 7.64 -2.37
C HIS A 52 -3.20 7.88 -2.13
N ASN A 53 -3.57 9.17 -2.01
CA ASN A 53 -4.96 9.63 -1.85
C ASN A 53 -5.72 8.94 -0.71
N ASN A 54 -5.02 8.62 0.39
CA ASN A 54 -5.59 7.93 1.54
C ASN A 54 -6.77 8.71 2.16
N PRO A 55 -8.00 8.16 2.16
CA PRO A 55 -9.15 8.83 2.77
C PRO A 55 -9.21 8.67 4.29
N GLY A 56 -8.37 7.80 4.85
CA GLY A 56 -8.31 7.39 6.25
C GLY A 56 -8.57 5.90 6.38
N ILE A 57 -7.54 5.16 6.80
CA ILE A 57 -7.58 3.71 7.03
C ILE A 57 -7.18 3.40 8.46
N ALA A 58 -7.72 2.33 9.02
CA ALA A 58 -7.38 1.82 10.34
C ALA A 58 -6.86 0.38 10.30
N GLY A 59 -6.95 -0.27 9.15
CA GLY A 59 -6.40 -1.61 8.94
C GLY A 59 -6.16 -1.90 7.47
N ILE A 60 -5.14 -2.68 7.21
CA ILE A 60 -4.79 -3.20 5.88
C ILE A 60 -4.25 -4.61 6.03
N ARG A 61 -4.68 -5.51 5.15
CA ARG A 61 -4.21 -6.88 5.04
C ARG A 61 -4.07 -7.26 3.57
N PHE A 62 -3.00 -7.98 3.24
CA PHE A 62 -2.77 -8.55 1.91
C PHE A 62 -1.76 -9.69 1.97
N ALA A 63 -1.64 -10.46 0.89
CA ALA A 63 -0.57 -11.42 0.67
C ALA A 63 0.36 -10.92 -0.45
N PHE A 64 1.66 -11.25 -0.34
CA PHE A 64 2.64 -10.97 -1.38
C PHE A 64 2.47 -11.96 -2.54
N GLN A 65 2.68 -11.49 -3.76
CA GLN A 65 2.62 -12.28 -4.98
C GLN A 65 3.86 -12.03 -5.82
N TYR A 66 4.71 -13.02 -5.97
CA TYR A 66 5.91 -12.97 -6.81
C TYR A 66 6.33 -14.40 -7.19
N ASP A 67 7.28 -14.54 -8.11
CA ASP A 67 7.84 -15.84 -8.50
C ASP A 67 8.92 -16.27 -7.51
N GLU A 68 8.58 -17.23 -6.64
CA GLU A 68 9.49 -17.79 -5.61
C GLU A 68 10.63 -18.63 -6.22
N THR A 69 10.58 -18.95 -7.52
CA THR A 69 11.70 -19.61 -8.21
C THR A 69 12.77 -18.62 -8.67
N LEU A 70 12.46 -17.33 -8.65
CA LEU A 70 13.33 -16.22 -9.05
C LEU A 70 13.74 -15.33 -7.89
N LEU A 71 12.83 -15.10 -6.94
CA LEU A 71 12.97 -14.15 -5.86
C LEU A 71 12.71 -14.80 -4.50
N GLN A 72 13.33 -14.23 -3.49
CA GLN A 72 13.09 -14.54 -2.07
C GLN A 72 12.83 -13.23 -1.33
N LEU A 73 11.72 -13.12 -0.62
CA LEU A 73 11.49 -12.04 0.35
C LEU A 73 12.32 -12.30 1.60
N THR A 74 13.26 -11.42 1.92
CA THR A 74 14.22 -11.60 3.03
C THR A 74 13.90 -10.72 4.22
N ASP A 75 13.27 -9.56 4.01
CA ASP A 75 12.93 -8.63 5.07
C ASP A 75 11.75 -7.72 4.73
N ALA A 76 11.08 -7.19 5.76
CA ALA A 76 10.01 -6.21 5.62
C ALA A 76 10.02 -5.27 6.83
N ASN A 77 9.97 -3.96 6.57
CA ASN A 77 10.06 -2.94 7.59
C ASN A 77 8.99 -1.86 7.39
N GLY A 78 8.18 -1.61 8.43
CA GLY A 78 7.27 -0.48 8.47
C GLY A 78 8.02 0.85 8.34
N GLN A 79 7.42 1.83 7.68
CA GLN A 79 8.01 3.16 7.46
C GLN A 79 7.16 4.25 8.12
N SER A 80 6.21 4.85 7.40
CA SER A 80 5.33 5.90 7.95
C SER A 80 4.28 5.36 8.93
N VAL A 81 4.04 4.06 8.92
CA VAL A 81 3.29 3.32 9.94
C VAL A 81 4.17 2.19 10.47
N THR A 82 4.09 1.94 11.76
CA THR A 82 4.84 0.90 12.47
C THR A 82 3.91 -0.27 12.84
N ASP A 83 4.42 -1.23 13.57
CA ASP A 83 3.66 -2.35 14.12
C ASP A 83 2.98 -3.24 13.05
N TRP A 84 3.67 -3.43 11.91
CA TRP A 84 3.29 -4.41 10.92
C TRP A 84 3.58 -5.83 11.41
N GLU A 85 2.61 -6.70 11.28
CA GLU A 85 2.83 -8.15 11.35
C GLU A 85 3.09 -8.67 9.93
N VAL A 86 4.30 -9.13 9.66
CA VAL A 86 4.70 -9.65 8.35
C VAL A 86 5.24 -11.06 8.46
N GLY A 87 4.53 -12.00 7.84
CA GLY A 87 4.99 -13.38 7.67
C GLY A 87 5.97 -13.46 6.48
N ILE A 88 7.20 -13.93 6.73
CA ILE A 88 8.25 -14.10 5.72
C ILE A 88 8.74 -15.54 5.74
N LYS A 89 8.56 -16.31 4.66
CA LYS A 89 8.99 -17.73 4.58
C LYS A 89 10.48 -17.96 4.79
N ALA A 90 11.31 -16.96 4.49
CA ALA A 90 12.74 -17.01 4.71
C ALA A 90 13.12 -16.91 6.20
N LYS A 91 12.18 -16.53 7.07
CA LYS A 91 12.35 -16.38 8.52
C LYS A 91 11.49 -17.39 9.25
N GLN A 92 11.87 -17.71 10.47
CA GLN A 92 11.03 -18.43 11.43
C GLN A 92 10.19 -17.40 12.19
N ASP A 93 9.00 -17.81 12.61
CA ASP A 93 8.20 -17.02 13.53
C ASP A 93 8.83 -17.02 14.96
N GLU A 94 8.20 -16.32 15.90
CA GLU A 94 8.67 -16.23 17.29
C GLU A 94 8.69 -17.60 18.01
N THR A 95 7.96 -18.60 17.51
CA THR A 95 7.94 -19.98 18.03
C THR A 95 9.03 -20.86 17.44
N GLY A 96 9.71 -20.39 16.39
CA GLY A 96 10.69 -21.14 15.63
C GLY A 96 10.10 -22.01 14.52
N GLU A 97 8.80 -21.89 14.25
CA GLU A 97 8.13 -22.56 13.14
C GLU A 97 8.33 -21.78 11.83
N LYS A 98 8.35 -22.52 10.71
CA LYS A 98 8.42 -21.89 9.39
C LYS A 98 7.10 -21.22 9.04
N VAL A 99 7.20 -20.02 8.49
CA VAL A 99 6.04 -19.28 8.00
C VAL A 99 5.54 -19.91 6.70
N ASP A 100 4.30 -20.37 6.68
CA ASP A 100 3.68 -21.02 5.52
C ASP A 100 3.21 -20.03 4.45
N ARG A 101 2.88 -18.80 4.85
CA ARG A 101 2.33 -17.77 3.97
C ARG A 101 3.03 -16.44 4.19
N GLU A 102 3.35 -15.80 3.10
CA GLU A 102 3.87 -14.43 3.13
C GLU A 102 2.72 -13.44 3.02
N ASN A 103 2.45 -12.79 4.13
CA ASN A 103 1.38 -11.80 4.24
C ASN A 103 1.82 -10.63 5.11
N ALA A 104 1.11 -9.53 4.99
CA ALA A 104 1.27 -8.37 5.84
C ALA A 104 -0.09 -7.95 6.40
N VAL A 105 -0.08 -7.61 7.68
CA VAL A 105 -1.24 -7.08 8.41
C VAL A 105 -0.79 -5.88 9.22
N TRP A 106 -1.57 -4.82 9.16
CA TRP A 106 -1.43 -3.67 10.03
C TRP A 106 -2.81 -3.20 10.47
N ALA A 107 -2.97 -2.85 11.75
CA ALA A 107 -4.22 -2.33 12.29
C ALA A 107 -3.96 -1.37 13.45
N GLN A 108 -4.85 -0.39 13.58
CA GLN A 108 -4.90 0.53 14.71
C GLN A 108 -6.35 0.94 15.04
N GLY A 109 -6.55 1.60 16.18
CA GLY A 109 -7.89 1.98 16.66
C GLY A 109 -8.51 3.20 15.99
N GLU A 110 -7.72 4.02 15.30
CA GLU A 110 -8.16 5.30 14.70
C GLU A 110 -7.75 5.34 13.22
N ASN A 111 -8.42 6.22 12.45
CA ASN A 111 -8.05 6.41 11.06
C ASN A 111 -6.70 7.13 10.92
N TRP A 112 -5.76 6.50 10.25
CA TRP A 112 -4.54 7.11 9.77
C TRP A 112 -4.77 7.71 8.38
N THR A 113 -4.36 8.95 8.18
CA THR A 113 -4.63 9.73 6.96
C THR A 113 -3.38 10.14 6.19
N GLY A 114 -2.19 9.63 6.57
CA GLY A 114 -0.96 9.88 5.83
C GLY A 114 -1.09 9.41 4.38
N SER A 115 -0.58 10.19 3.45
CA SER A 115 -0.68 9.96 2.01
C SER A 115 0.63 10.34 1.31
N ASP A 116 0.84 9.81 0.11
CA ASP A 116 2.02 10.05 -0.71
C ASP A 116 3.33 9.69 0.01
N CYS A 117 3.29 8.60 0.76
CA CYS A 117 4.42 8.12 1.55
C CYS A 117 4.54 6.60 1.54
N CYS A 118 5.76 6.11 1.78
CA CYS A 118 6.03 4.69 1.96
C CYS A 118 5.47 4.22 3.29
N ILE A 119 4.66 3.16 3.29
CA ILE A 119 4.11 2.54 4.50
C ILE A 119 4.83 1.25 4.88
N LEU A 120 5.37 0.53 3.91
CA LEU A 120 6.12 -0.72 4.12
C LEU A 120 7.25 -0.81 3.09
N ARG A 121 8.44 -1.19 3.53
CA ARG A 121 9.58 -1.48 2.65
C ARG A 121 9.91 -2.96 2.74
N LEU A 122 9.96 -3.61 1.60
CA LEU A 122 10.29 -5.02 1.42
C LEU A 122 11.71 -5.15 0.88
N THR A 123 12.45 -6.16 1.32
CA THR A 123 13.75 -6.50 0.76
C THR A 123 13.66 -7.86 0.08
N PHE A 124 14.00 -7.89 -1.19
CA PHE A 124 14.06 -9.10 -2.00
C PHE A 124 15.49 -9.43 -2.37
N ARG A 125 15.79 -10.73 -2.46
CA ARG A 125 16.99 -11.27 -3.05
C ARG A 125 16.64 -12.02 -4.32
N VAL A 126 17.36 -11.77 -5.41
CA VAL A 126 17.30 -12.59 -6.62
C VAL A 126 18.06 -13.88 -6.36
N LEU A 127 17.47 -15.03 -6.68
CA LEU A 127 18.14 -16.32 -6.47
C LEU A 127 19.37 -16.46 -7.38
N GLU A 128 20.43 -17.12 -6.89
CA GLU A 128 21.69 -17.30 -7.62
C GLU A 128 21.53 -18.02 -8.96
N ASN A 129 20.53 -18.92 -9.06
CA ASN A 129 20.21 -19.70 -10.25
C ASN A 129 19.12 -19.06 -11.13
N ALA A 130 18.69 -17.85 -10.82
CA ALA A 130 17.68 -17.16 -11.62
C ALA A 130 18.25 -16.87 -13.02
N PRO A 131 17.51 -17.20 -14.10
CA PRO A 131 18.00 -17.00 -15.46
C PRO A 131 18.09 -15.51 -15.80
N MET A 132 19.15 -15.16 -16.52
CA MET A 132 19.37 -13.81 -17.03
C MET A 132 18.29 -13.42 -18.04
N ASP A 133 18.11 -12.12 -18.25
CA ASP A 133 17.15 -11.51 -19.19
C ASP A 133 15.69 -11.90 -18.90
N THR A 134 15.42 -12.27 -17.64
CA THR A 134 14.08 -12.62 -17.17
C THR A 134 13.43 -11.41 -16.49
N VAL A 135 12.19 -11.12 -16.89
CA VAL A 135 11.36 -10.08 -16.24
C VAL A 135 10.50 -10.75 -15.19
N THR A 136 10.54 -10.23 -13.96
CA THR A 136 9.71 -10.71 -12.85
C THR A 136 8.83 -9.59 -12.32
N THR A 137 7.67 -9.96 -11.79
CA THR A 137 6.67 -9.03 -11.26
C THR A 137 6.43 -9.31 -9.79
N ILE A 138 6.35 -8.24 -9.00
CA ILE A 138 6.01 -8.30 -7.57
C ILE A 138 4.67 -7.57 -7.43
N GLY A 139 3.70 -8.24 -6.84
CA GLY A 139 2.36 -7.73 -6.61
C GLY A 139 1.85 -8.07 -5.23
N ILE A 140 0.61 -7.67 -4.98
CA ILE A 140 -0.15 -8.03 -3.78
C ILE A 140 -1.50 -8.61 -4.19
N THR A 141 -2.03 -9.51 -3.39
CA THR A 141 -3.33 -10.15 -3.59
C THR A 141 -4.10 -10.25 -2.28
N GLY A 142 -5.42 -10.44 -2.36
CA GLY A 142 -6.26 -10.51 -1.17
C GLY A 142 -6.27 -9.21 -0.36
N LEU A 143 -6.15 -8.06 -1.05
CA LEU A 143 -6.13 -6.75 -0.43
C LEU A 143 -7.47 -6.47 0.27
N ASP A 144 -7.38 -6.18 1.56
CA ASP A 144 -8.52 -5.86 2.42
C ASP A 144 -8.13 -4.65 3.27
N ILE A 145 -8.85 -3.54 3.12
CA ILE A 145 -8.57 -2.27 3.79
C ILE A 145 -9.83 -1.76 4.45
N MET A 146 -9.72 -1.40 5.73
CA MET A 146 -10.83 -0.90 6.52
C MET A 146 -10.51 0.42 7.20
N ASN A 147 -11.55 1.22 7.43
CA ASN A 147 -11.49 2.39 8.31
C ASN A 147 -11.79 2.01 9.77
N ALA A 148 -11.68 2.96 10.69
CA ALA A 148 -11.95 2.77 12.12
C ALA A 148 -13.43 2.42 12.44
N SER A 149 -14.34 2.62 11.49
CA SER A 149 -15.74 2.19 11.61
C SER A 149 -15.98 0.80 11.02
N LEU A 150 -14.91 0.05 10.71
CA LEU A 150 -14.93 -1.28 10.08
C LEU A 150 -15.63 -1.30 8.72
N GLN A 151 -15.61 -0.20 8.00
CA GLN A 151 -16.10 -0.10 6.65
C GLN A 151 -14.95 -0.33 5.67
N GLU A 152 -15.20 -1.10 4.62
CA GLU A 152 -14.24 -1.32 3.55
C GLU A 152 -13.91 0.00 2.83
N VAL A 153 -12.60 0.22 2.60
CA VAL A 153 -12.08 1.35 1.84
C VAL A 153 -11.47 0.82 0.55
N PRO A 154 -12.08 1.08 -0.61
CA PRO A 154 -11.58 0.55 -1.87
C PRO A 154 -10.28 1.23 -2.29
N PHE A 155 -9.27 0.39 -2.56
CA PHE A 155 -7.98 0.78 -3.13
C PHE A 155 -7.70 -0.04 -4.38
N THR A 156 -6.94 0.52 -5.30
CA THR A 156 -6.30 -0.23 -6.38
C THR A 156 -4.81 -0.38 -6.08
N ALA A 157 -4.23 -1.53 -6.43
CA ALA A 157 -2.80 -1.77 -6.28
C ALA A 157 -2.12 -1.90 -7.64
N THR A 158 -0.91 -1.34 -7.76
CA THR A 158 -0.05 -1.52 -8.93
C THR A 158 1.16 -2.36 -8.57
N SER A 159 1.55 -3.25 -9.48
CA SER A 159 2.70 -4.14 -9.31
C SER A 159 4.02 -3.45 -9.66
N ALA A 160 5.12 -3.93 -9.08
CA ALA A 160 6.49 -3.62 -9.49
C ALA A 160 6.99 -4.64 -10.50
N THR A 161 7.86 -4.20 -11.40
CA THR A 161 8.53 -5.07 -12.37
C THR A 161 10.04 -4.84 -12.30
N VAL A 162 10.82 -5.93 -12.29
CA VAL A 162 12.28 -5.91 -12.25
C VAL A 162 12.82 -6.90 -13.28
N THR A 163 13.90 -6.53 -13.97
CA THR A 163 14.60 -7.42 -14.91
C THR A 163 15.82 -8.03 -14.23
N ILE A 164 15.99 -9.33 -14.35
CA ILE A 164 17.18 -10.04 -13.88
C ILE A 164 18.24 -9.98 -14.99
N GLN A 165 19.30 -9.17 -14.77
CA GLN A 165 20.38 -8.99 -15.73
C GLN A 165 21.66 -8.54 -15.03
N GLU A 166 22.80 -8.61 -15.71
CA GLU A 166 24.04 -8.02 -15.18
C GLU A 166 23.87 -6.53 -14.90
N GLU A 167 24.48 -6.08 -13.81
CA GLU A 167 24.51 -4.63 -13.53
C GLU A 167 25.28 -3.93 -14.66
N PRO A 168 24.72 -2.87 -15.25
CA PRO A 168 25.43 -2.14 -16.28
C PRO A 168 26.77 -1.62 -15.73
N PRO A 169 27.87 -1.73 -16.48
CA PRO A 169 29.17 -1.24 -16.03
C PRO A 169 29.08 0.25 -15.68
N VAL A 170 29.57 0.60 -14.50
CA VAL A 170 29.63 1.98 -13.97
C VAL A 170 30.67 2.78 -14.75
#